data_1a5f2693f6fdb55c1b9e14950a2be4a3
#
_entry.id   1a5f2693f6fdb55c1b9e14950a2be4a3
#
_cell.length_a   1.000
_cell.length_b   1.000
_cell.length_c   1.000
_cell.angle_alpha   90.00
_cell.angle_beta   90.00
_cell.angle_gamma   90.00
#
_symmetry.space_group_name_H-M   'P 1'
#
loop_
_entity.id
_entity.type
_entity.pdbx_description
1 polymer ?
#
loop_
_entity_poly.entity_id
_entity_poly.type
_entity_poly.pdbx_seq_one_letter_code
_entity_poly.pdbx_strand_id
1 'polypeptide(L)'
;TAGAGIPAVATQGGWKEIARTTLGSASSSLANLGFDDKEYYMFLIDEKGQNGAATNNFFRNGSGGVIDTGSNYASRQNSNNTGYSNSTNNSNVLCPISSANPVFHVHYGCNLAGQEKLFTGSKIDVITTGLSNPYRKTFTWKHAQTSSPLDSFELNTGGSNTYNSGSELVVLGWDPEDNHTTNFWEELDDVSWSSGGTISSNTFTAKKYLWVQGWYTTDNTNGNVRMTFNGDNTSSYAMRYNTGGGSDEVVNSSTYLYVQVGGDQNNTVFFNYFIINNASAEKLIIGRNNLNNTAGAGNIPIRNESAYKYTGTAQITSLSIARSSGSYGSGQIKVWGSN
;
A
#
# COMPACT_ATOMS: atom_id res chain seq x y z
N THR A 1 -16.91 19.25 37.14
CA THR A 1 -15.80 19.71 36.29
C THR A 1 -16.19 19.44 34.87
N ALA A 2 -16.65 20.49 34.15
CA ALA A 2 -16.87 20.43 32.72
C ALA A 2 -15.53 20.07 32.08
N GLY A 3 -15.48 18.95 31.37
CA GLY A 3 -14.34 18.62 30.53
C GLY A 3 -14.13 19.78 29.57
N ALA A 4 -12.92 20.31 29.53
CA ALA A 4 -12.53 21.25 28.51
C ALA A 4 -12.90 20.58 27.16
N GLY A 5 -13.89 21.14 26.47
CA GLY A 5 -14.21 20.70 25.14
C GLY A 5 -12.93 20.71 24.33
N ILE A 6 -12.65 19.61 23.64
CA ILE A 6 -11.58 19.62 22.64
C ILE A 6 -11.87 20.83 21.76
N PRO A 7 -10.96 21.82 21.67
CA PRO A 7 -11.18 22.95 20.79
C PRO A 7 -11.53 22.37 19.43
N ALA A 8 -12.51 22.95 18.74
CA ALA A 8 -12.77 22.61 17.36
C ALA A 8 -11.44 22.80 16.63
N VAL A 9 -10.73 21.71 16.38
CA VAL A 9 -9.38 21.74 15.82
C VAL A 9 -9.55 22.22 14.40
N ALA A 10 -9.28 23.48 14.20
CA ALA A 10 -9.00 23.96 12.88
C ALA A 10 -7.83 23.11 12.37
N THR A 11 -8.14 22.12 11.52
CA THR A 11 -7.17 21.46 10.65
C THR A 11 -5.90 20.93 11.33
N GLN A 12 -6.04 19.84 12.11
CA GLN A 12 -4.85 19.03 12.41
C GLN A 12 -4.39 18.35 11.15
N GLY A 13 -3.10 18.50 10.83
CA GLY A 13 -2.49 17.93 9.66
C GLY A 13 -2.57 16.40 9.63
N GLY A 14 -2.98 15.88 8.50
CA GLY A 14 -2.73 14.51 8.11
C GLY A 14 -1.53 14.47 7.15
N TRP A 15 -1.47 13.48 6.31
CA TRP A 15 -0.46 13.36 5.27
C TRP A 15 -0.56 14.52 4.27
N LYS A 16 0.50 15.31 4.16
CA LYS A 16 0.64 16.39 3.19
C LYS A 16 1.58 15.95 2.06
N GLU A 17 1.23 16.24 0.82
CA GLU A 17 2.18 16.10 -0.28
C GLU A 17 3.28 17.16 -0.13
N ILE A 18 4.53 16.71 -0.04
CA ILE A 18 5.71 17.59 0.10
C ILE A 18 6.60 17.56 -1.15
N ALA A 19 6.49 16.50 -1.95
CA ALA A 19 7.15 16.45 -3.26
C ALA A 19 6.46 15.44 -4.19
N ARG A 20 6.55 15.73 -5.49
CA ARG A 20 6.09 14.83 -6.55
C ARG A 20 7.01 14.95 -7.77
N THR A 21 7.38 13.81 -8.33
CA THR A 21 8.03 13.73 -9.64
C THR A 21 7.25 12.76 -10.52
N THR A 22 6.83 13.23 -11.68
CA THR A 22 6.28 12.41 -12.77
C THR A 22 7.21 12.49 -13.97
N LEU A 23 7.68 11.36 -14.47
CA LEU A 23 8.62 11.33 -15.59
C LEU A 23 7.92 11.73 -16.89
N GLY A 24 8.37 12.82 -17.51
CA GLY A 24 7.94 13.25 -18.84
C GLY A 24 8.51 12.38 -19.96
N SER A 25 9.67 11.76 -19.73
CA SER A 25 10.35 10.84 -20.64
C SER A 25 10.99 9.70 -19.84
N ALA A 26 11.46 8.67 -20.55
CA ALA A 26 12.14 7.54 -19.90
C ALA A 26 13.42 8.01 -19.16
N SER A 27 13.64 7.47 -17.94
CA SER A 27 14.78 7.82 -17.09
C SER A 27 15.25 6.62 -16.26
N SER A 28 16.54 6.50 -16.02
CA SER A 28 17.08 5.49 -15.12
C SER A 28 16.87 5.80 -13.63
N SER A 29 16.44 7.03 -13.32
CA SER A 29 16.15 7.49 -11.95
C SER A 29 14.77 8.14 -11.87
N LEU A 30 14.09 7.85 -10.78
CA LEU A 30 12.85 8.50 -10.34
C LEU A 30 13.12 9.03 -8.94
N ALA A 31 13.32 10.34 -8.80
CA ALA A 31 13.82 10.95 -7.58
C ALA A 31 13.09 12.23 -7.21
N ASN A 32 12.99 12.48 -5.91
CA ASN A 32 12.70 13.79 -5.32
C ASN A 32 13.87 14.17 -4.41
N LEU A 33 14.39 15.35 -4.59
CA LEU A 33 15.59 15.86 -3.91
C LEU A 33 15.26 17.15 -3.17
N GLY A 34 15.71 17.27 -1.92
CA GLY A 34 15.57 18.49 -1.12
C GLY A 34 14.11 18.84 -0.77
N PHE A 35 13.28 17.84 -0.48
CA PHE A 35 11.92 18.07 0.00
C PHE A 35 11.93 18.46 1.50
N ASP A 36 10.79 18.99 1.97
CA ASP A 36 10.65 19.42 3.36
C ASP A 36 10.93 18.29 4.35
N ASP A 37 11.74 18.55 5.37
CA ASP A 37 12.00 17.61 6.46
C ASP A 37 10.72 17.34 7.24
N LYS A 38 10.42 16.09 7.47
CA LYS A 38 9.32 15.61 8.29
C LYS A 38 9.74 14.42 9.15
N GLU A 39 9.11 14.25 10.30
CA GLU A 39 9.38 13.10 11.17
C GLU A 39 8.90 11.79 10.55
N TYR A 40 7.80 11.85 9.78
CA TYR A 40 7.21 10.68 9.15
C TYR A 40 7.01 10.90 7.66
N TYR A 41 7.35 9.88 6.88
CA TYR A 41 7.15 9.85 5.43
C TYR A 41 6.25 8.71 5.00
N MET A 42 5.49 8.96 3.94
CA MET A 42 4.87 7.92 3.12
C MET A 42 5.28 8.16 1.67
N PHE A 43 5.80 7.13 1.00
CA PHE A 43 6.13 7.16 -0.42
C PHE A 43 5.13 6.32 -1.19
N LEU A 44 4.51 6.90 -2.20
CA LEU A 44 3.68 6.20 -3.17
C LEU A 44 4.42 6.21 -4.51
N ILE A 45 4.68 5.03 -5.08
CA ILE A 45 5.45 4.90 -6.31
C ILE A 45 4.65 4.10 -7.32
N ASP A 46 4.35 4.74 -8.44
CA ASP A 46 3.65 4.18 -9.60
C ASP A 46 4.66 4.02 -10.74
N GLU A 47 5.30 2.86 -10.84
CA GLU A 47 6.16 2.55 -11.99
C GLU A 47 5.30 2.08 -13.16
N LYS A 48 5.41 2.75 -14.30
CA LYS A 48 4.74 2.36 -15.56
C LYS A 48 5.46 1.21 -16.28
N GLY A 49 6.38 0.54 -15.60
CA GLY A 49 7.27 -0.48 -16.14
C GLY A 49 8.60 0.10 -16.62
N GLN A 50 9.39 -0.73 -17.24
CA GLN A 50 10.75 -0.41 -17.72
C GLN A 50 10.94 -0.83 -19.19
N ASN A 51 11.90 -0.21 -19.86
CA ASN A 51 12.27 -0.50 -21.27
C ASN A 51 13.27 -1.66 -21.37
N GLY A 52 13.09 -2.75 -20.72
CA GLY A 52 14.04 -3.87 -20.80
C GLY A 52 13.68 -4.99 -19.83
N ALA A 53 14.53 -6.00 -19.79
CA ALA A 53 14.37 -7.10 -18.86
C ALA A 53 14.41 -6.62 -17.40
N ALA A 54 13.82 -7.39 -16.50
CA ALA A 54 13.87 -7.14 -15.07
C ALA A 54 15.29 -6.88 -14.57
N THR A 55 15.47 -5.83 -13.79
CA THR A 55 16.77 -5.42 -13.22
C THR A 55 16.71 -5.31 -11.71
N ASN A 56 17.87 -5.15 -11.11
CA ASN A 56 17.99 -4.87 -9.69
C ASN A 56 17.75 -3.39 -9.42
N ASN A 57 16.48 -2.97 -9.41
CA ASN A 57 16.13 -1.66 -8.90
C ASN A 57 16.59 -1.53 -7.46
N PHE A 58 16.84 -0.31 -7.02
CA PHE A 58 17.23 -0.05 -5.64
C PHE A 58 16.72 1.32 -5.17
N PHE A 59 16.55 1.43 -3.87
CA PHE A 59 16.26 2.69 -3.19
C PHE A 59 17.53 3.29 -2.61
N ARG A 60 17.57 4.62 -2.59
CA ARG A 60 18.51 5.43 -1.84
C ARG A 60 17.78 6.60 -1.18
N ASN A 61 18.29 7.01 -0.05
CA ASN A 61 17.89 8.22 0.64
C ASN A 61 19.07 9.19 0.69
N GLY A 62 18.82 10.42 1.08
CA GLY A 62 19.87 11.43 1.21
C GLY A 62 19.44 12.62 2.05
N SER A 63 20.37 13.52 2.27
CA SER A 63 20.15 14.76 3.01
C SER A 63 20.83 15.95 2.33
N GLY A 64 20.29 17.15 2.56
CA GLY A 64 20.78 18.37 1.91
C GLY A 64 20.62 18.36 0.38
N GLY A 65 19.56 17.73 -0.11
CA GLY A 65 19.28 17.60 -1.55
C GLY A 65 20.20 16.63 -2.30
N VAL A 66 21.00 15.79 -1.61
CA VAL A 66 21.98 14.89 -2.20
C VAL A 66 21.69 13.45 -1.78
N ILE A 67 21.68 12.53 -2.76
CA ILE A 67 21.53 11.09 -2.53
C ILE A 67 22.81 10.51 -1.91
N ASP A 68 22.66 9.76 -0.82
CA ASP A 68 23.76 9.04 -0.19
C ASP A 68 24.08 7.75 -0.99
N THR A 69 25.31 7.66 -1.48
CA THR A 69 25.84 6.51 -2.18
C THR A 69 26.87 5.71 -1.36
N GLY A 70 27.05 6.07 -0.09
CA GLY A 70 27.91 5.37 0.86
C GLY A 70 27.32 4.05 1.37
N SER A 71 28.13 3.26 2.06
CA SER A 71 27.71 1.96 2.63
C SER A 71 26.89 2.10 3.91
N ASN A 72 25.83 2.92 3.86
CA ASN A 72 25.01 3.33 5.01
C ASN A 72 23.66 2.60 5.09
N TYR A 73 23.40 1.59 4.27
CA TYR A 73 22.13 0.91 4.21
C TYR A 73 22.22 -0.52 4.72
N ALA A 74 21.19 -0.94 5.43
CA ALA A 74 20.92 -2.33 5.73
C ALA A 74 19.43 -2.62 5.50
N SER A 75 19.12 -3.81 4.99
CA SER A 75 17.75 -4.17 4.64
C SER A 75 17.43 -5.63 4.90
N ARG A 76 16.15 -5.88 5.09
CA ARG A 76 15.55 -7.20 5.11
C ARG A 76 14.32 -7.20 4.23
N GLN A 77 14.20 -8.20 3.37
CA GLN A 77 13.09 -8.30 2.44
C GLN A 77 12.56 -9.73 2.34
N ASN A 78 11.28 -9.84 2.04
CA ASN A 78 10.63 -11.11 1.77
C ASN A 78 9.90 -11.03 0.44
N SER A 79 10.05 -12.05 -0.40
CA SER A 79 9.43 -12.14 -1.72
C SER A 79 8.48 -13.33 -1.75
N ASN A 80 7.19 -13.11 -2.04
CA ASN A 80 6.17 -14.16 -2.13
C ASN A 80 6.17 -15.12 -0.93
N ASN A 81 6.58 -14.62 0.23
CA ASN A 81 6.72 -15.40 1.46
C ASN A 81 7.63 -16.65 1.35
N THR A 82 8.62 -16.62 0.45
CA THR A 82 9.55 -17.74 0.22
C THR A 82 10.80 -17.71 1.13
N GLY A 83 10.88 -16.75 2.04
CA GLY A 83 12.00 -16.56 2.96
C GLY A 83 12.54 -15.13 2.92
N TYR A 84 13.46 -14.85 3.85
CA TYR A 84 14.06 -13.53 4.00
C TYR A 84 15.42 -13.45 3.33
N SER A 85 15.66 -12.34 2.65
CA SER A 85 16.98 -11.93 2.19
C SER A 85 17.43 -10.73 3.01
N ASN A 86 18.66 -10.76 3.50
CA ASN A 86 19.25 -9.71 4.31
C ASN A 86 20.46 -9.10 3.59
N SER A 87 20.70 -7.83 3.86
CA SER A 87 21.78 -7.07 3.27
C SER A 87 22.28 -6.03 4.27
N THR A 88 23.59 -5.89 4.42
CA THR A 88 24.23 -4.95 5.37
C THR A 88 25.39 -4.22 4.70
N ASN A 89 25.70 -3.02 5.17
CA ASN A 89 26.80 -2.18 4.67
C ASN A 89 26.75 -1.96 3.14
N ASN A 90 25.57 -1.72 2.61
CA ASN A 90 25.39 -1.45 1.19
C ASN A 90 25.25 0.03 0.87
N SER A 91 25.51 0.38 -0.38
CA SER A 91 25.26 1.73 -0.91
C SER A 91 23.82 1.96 -1.35
N ASN A 92 22.94 1.00 -1.13
CA ASN A 92 21.53 1.07 -1.52
C ASN A 92 20.71 -0.05 -0.87
N VAL A 93 19.39 0.02 -1.02
CA VAL A 93 18.44 -1.05 -0.67
C VAL A 93 17.96 -1.72 -1.96
N LEU A 94 18.36 -2.95 -2.19
CA LEU A 94 17.88 -3.70 -3.36
C LEU A 94 16.37 -3.85 -3.36
N CYS A 95 15.76 -3.54 -4.49
CA CYS A 95 14.33 -3.68 -4.74
C CYS A 95 14.10 -4.35 -6.10
N PRO A 96 14.59 -5.59 -6.33
CA PRO A 96 14.49 -6.22 -7.63
C PRO A 96 13.06 -6.29 -8.09
N ILE A 97 12.80 -5.96 -9.35
CA ILE A 97 11.53 -6.20 -10.01
C ILE A 97 11.52 -7.55 -10.69
N SER A 98 10.36 -8.15 -10.85
CA SER A 98 10.22 -9.49 -11.45
C SER A 98 10.02 -9.44 -12.97
N SER A 99 9.69 -8.27 -13.51
CA SER A 99 9.44 -8.05 -14.94
C SER A 99 9.56 -6.57 -15.32
N ALA A 100 9.50 -6.27 -16.61
CA ALA A 100 9.44 -4.89 -17.11
C ALA A 100 8.04 -4.22 -16.99
N ASN A 101 7.06 -4.90 -16.44
CA ASN A 101 5.67 -4.45 -16.31
C ASN A 101 5.47 -3.47 -15.13
N PRO A 102 4.29 -2.85 -15.02
CA PRO A 102 4.00 -1.89 -13.95
C PRO A 102 4.18 -2.46 -12.54
N VAL A 103 4.60 -1.59 -11.63
CA VAL A 103 4.81 -1.88 -10.20
C VAL A 103 4.19 -0.76 -9.37
N PHE A 104 3.56 -1.11 -8.27
CA PHE A 104 3.09 -0.15 -7.28
C PHE A 104 3.73 -0.41 -5.93
N HIS A 105 4.20 0.66 -5.26
CA HIS A 105 4.81 0.61 -3.94
C HIS A 105 4.13 1.54 -2.96
N VAL A 106 4.13 1.11 -1.70
CA VAL A 106 3.80 1.95 -0.54
C VAL A 106 4.87 1.73 0.51
N HIS A 107 5.56 2.79 0.92
CA HIS A 107 6.58 2.75 1.96
C HIS A 107 6.30 3.80 3.03
N TYR A 108 6.72 3.50 4.26
CA TYR A 108 6.67 4.40 5.40
C TYR A 108 8.05 4.56 5.98
N GLY A 109 8.37 5.77 6.43
CA GLY A 109 9.64 6.10 7.04
C GLY A 109 9.48 6.88 8.34
N CYS A 110 10.40 6.63 9.27
CA CYS A 110 10.60 7.43 10.47
C CYS A 110 11.96 8.13 10.35
N ASN A 111 11.96 9.47 10.40
CA ASN A 111 13.10 10.34 10.08
C ASN A 111 13.52 11.20 11.28
N LEU A 112 13.53 10.64 12.48
CA LEU A 112 13.84 11.36 13.69
C LEU A 112 15.29 11.87 13.71
N ALA A 113 15.48 13.12 14.12
CA ALA A 113 16.79 13.71 14.31
C ALA A 113 17.61 12.93 15.35
N GLY A 114 18.91 12.78 15.13
CA GLY A 114 19.81 12.08 16.04
C GLY A 114 19.67 10.56 16.05
N GLN A 115 18.78 9.98 15.24
CA GLN A 115 18.53 8.55 15.16
C GLN A 115 18.77 8.00 13.75
N GLU A 116 19.10 6.70 13.65
CA GLU A 116 19.05 5.99 12.37
C GLU A 116 17.62 6.05 11.80
N LYS A 117 17.51 6.17 10.49
CA LYS A 117 16.23 6.28 9.81
C LYS A 117 15.69 4.89 9.48
N LEU A 118 14.45 4.62 9.85
CA LEU A 118 13.81 3.33 9.70
C LEU A 118 12.66 3.39 8.71
N PHE A 119 12.59 2.39 7.84
CA PHE A 119 11.56 2.30 6.80
C PHE A 119 10.96 0.91 6.73
N THR A 120 9.69 0.86 6.36
CA THR A 120 8.99 -0.36 6.00
C THR A 120 8.17 -0.13 4.75
N GLY A 121 7.98 -1.16 3.93
CA GLY A 121 7.22 -1.01 2.71
C GLY A 121 6.74 -2.32 2.13
N SER A 122 5.84 -2.17 1.18
CA SER A 122 5.31 -3.27 0.38
C SER A 122 5.22 -2.86 -1.07
N LYS A 123 5.39 -3.82 -1.98
CA LYS A 123 5.16 -3.62 -3.40
C LYS A 123 4.43 -4.78 -4.03
N ILE A 124 3.79 -4.48 -5.15
CA ILE A 124 3.18 -5.44 -6.05
C ILE A 124 3.75 -5.26 -7.46
N ASP A 125 4.26 -6.33 -8.05
CA ASP A 125 4.77 -6.36 -9.42
C ASP A 125 3.78 -7.11 -10.33
N VAL A 126 3.53 -6.58 -11.50
CA VAL A 126 2.85 -7.30 -12.58
C VAL A 126 3.88 -8.17 -13.32
N ILE A 127 3.89 -9.48 -13.07
CA ILE A 127 4.80 -10.39 -13.79
C ILE A 127 4.36 -10.49 -15.26
N THR A 128 3.08 -10.67 -15.47
CA THR A 128 2.44 -10.72 -16.79
C THR A 128 1.11 -9.97 -16.69
N THR A 129 0.76 -9.21 -17.73
CA THR A 129 -0.52 -8.52 -17.81
C THR A 129 -1.69 -9.52 -17.83
N GLY A 130 -2.90 -9.05 -17.54
CA GLY A 130 -4.10 -9.89 -17.46
C GLY A 130 -4.18 -10.68 -16.16
N LEU A 131 -4.80 -11.85 -16.21
CA LEU A 131 -5.20 -12.65 -15.04
C LEU A 131 -4.10 -13.51 -14.41
N SER A 132 -2.82 -13.25 -14.71
CA SER A 132 -1.72 -13.90 -14.01
C SER A 132 -1.58 -13.37 -12.59
N ASN A 133 -1.18 -14.24 -11.66
CA ASN A 133 -0.93 -13.87 -10.28
C ASN A 133 0.17 -12.81 -10.15
N PRO A 134 -0.03 -11.77 -9.32
CA PRO A 134 0.99 -10.76 -9.07
C PRO A 134 2.14 -11.33 -8.21
N TYR A 135 3.26 -10.63 -8.24
CA TYR A 135 4.37 -10.84 -7.33
C TYR A 135 4.27 -9.87 -6.15
N ARG A 136 4.52 -10.35 -4.94
CA ARG A 136 4.46 -9.56 -3.71
C ARG A 136 5.83 -9.48 -3.05
N LYS A 137 6.20 -8.30 -2.57
CA LYS A 137 7.39 -8.11 -1.77
C LYS A 137 7.15 -7.18 -0.60
N THR A 138 7.75 -7.51 0.54
CA THR A 138 7.80 -6.65 1.72
C THR A 138 9.24 -6.33 2.07
N PHE A 139 9.46 -5.11 2.57
CA PHE A 139 10.78 -4.59 2.90
C PHE A 139 10.77 -3.98 4.29
N THR A 140 11.91 -4.11 4.96
CA THR A 140 12.28 -3.25 6.07
C THR A 140 13.72 -2.84 5.82
N TRP A 141 14.02 -1.55 5.95
CA TRP A 141 15.41 -1.10 5.83
C TRP A 141 15.72 0.04 6.77
N LYS A 142 16.99 0.27 6.96
CA LYS A 142 17.50 1.43 7.69
C LYS A 142 18.56 2.15 6.88
N HIS A 143 18.66 3.44 7.14
CA HIS A 143 19.77 4.29 6.75
C HIS A 143 20.50 4.77 7.99
N ALA A 144 21.82 4.55 8.04
CA ALA A 144 22.62 4.77 9.26
C ALA A 144 22.92 6.25 9.55
N GLN A 145 22.47 7.19 8.70
CA GLN A 145 22.64 8.62 8.90
C GLN A 145 21.86 9.11 10.13
N THR A 146 22.58 9.69 11.06
CA THR A 146 22.00 10.25 12.31
C THR A 146 22.14 11.76 12.43
N SER A 147 23.15 12.37 11.76
CA SER A 147 23.48 13.79 11.94
C SER A 147 22.51 14.74 11.27
N SER A 148 21.75 14.29 10.27
CA SER A 148 20.82 15.12 9.53
C SER A 148 19.53 14.35 9.23
N PRO A 149 18.38 15.02 9.14
CA PRO A 149 17.18 14.41 8.57
C PRO A 149 17.40 14.07 7.09
N LEU A 150 16.63 13.12 6.58
CA LEU A 150 16.60 12.80 5.16
C LEU A 150 15.56 13.71 4.47
N ASP A 151 15.94 14.26 3.34
CA ASP A 151 15.12 15.13 2.49
C ASP A 151 15.15 14.72 1.02
N SER A 152 15.73 13.56 0.74
CA SER A 152 15.89 13.07 -0.63
C SER A 152 15.64 11.57 -0.71
N PHE A 153 14.97 11.15 -1.78
CA PHE A 153 14.67 9.76 -2.06
C PHE A 153 14.79 9.49 -3.56
N GLU A 154 15.44 8.40 -3.91
CA GLU A 154 15.62 7.93 -5.28
C GLU A 154 15.22 6.47 -5.41
N LEU A 155 14.51 6.15 -6.49
CA LEU A 155 14.38 4.81 -7.04
C LEU A 155 15.18 4.77 -8.34
N ASN A 156 16.13 3.84 -8.47
CA ASN A 156 17.04 3.74 -9.60
C ASN A 156 17.04 2.33 -10.20
N THR A 157 17.19 2.22 -11.52
CA THR A 157 17.15 0.92 -12.21
C THR A 157 18.41 0.07 -12.03
N GLY A 158 19.49 0.65 -11.52
CA GLY A 158 20.75 -0.06 -11.28
C GLY A 158 21.51 -0.51 -12.53
N GLY A 159 21.08 -0.08 -13.71
CA GLY A 159 21.67 -0.53 -14.98
C GLY A 159 21.34 0.41 -16.14
N SER A 160 21.37 -0.15 -17.36
CA SER A 160 21.05 0.58 -18.60
C SER A 160 19.55 0.73 -18.88
N ASN A 161 18.68 0.10 -18.09
CA ASN A 161 17.24 0.21 -18.25
C ASN A 161 16.75 1.58 -17.76
N THR A 162 15.56 1.95 -18.21
CA THR A 162 14.88 3.20 -17.79
C THR A 162 13.45 2.91 -17.42
N TYR A 163 12.94 3.61 -16.41
CA TYR A 163 11.50 3.70 -16.14
C TYR A 163 10.78 4.37 -17.31
N ASN A 164 9.63 3.88 -17.64
CA ASN A 164 8.82 4.46 -18.70
C ASN A 164 8.27 5.84 -18.29
N SER A 165 8.04 6.70 -19.27
CA SER A 165 7.33 7.98 -19.11
C SER A 165 6.02 7.77 -18.38
N GLY A 166 5.64 8.71 -17.51
CA GLY A 166 4.46 8.64 -16.63
C GLY A 166 4.69 7.89 -15.32
N SER A 167 5.87 7.28 -15.10
CA SER A 167 6.23 6.77 -13.76
C SER A 167 6.28 7.92 -12.77
N GLU A 168 5.78 7.70 -11.56
CA GLU A 168 5.59 8.77 -10.57
C GLU A 168 6.04 8.36 -9.18
N LEU A 169 6.67 9.29 -8.48
CA LEU A 169 7.00 9.23 -7.06
C LEU A 169 6.31 10.38 -6.35
N VAL A 170 5.44 10.07 -5.40
CA VAL A 170 4.83 11.04 -4.47
C VAL A 170 5.44 10.84 -3.10
N VAL A 171 5.90 11.93 -2.51
CA VAL A 171 6.40 11.98 -1.13
C VAL A 171 5.39 12.72 -0.28
N LEU A 172 4.84 12.02 0.70
CA LEU A 172 3.99 12.60 1.72
C LEU A 172 4.77 12.70 3.01
N GLY A 173 4.59 13.81 3.70
CA GLY A 173 5.20 14.07 4.99
C GLY A 173 4.16 14.40 6.07
N TRP A 174 4.54 14.15 7.32
CA TRP A 174 3.73 14.48 8.48
C TRP A 174 4.60 14.65 9.72
N ASP A 175 4.31 15.69 10.49
CA ASP A 175 4.81 15.90 11.84
C ASP A 175 3.63 16.00 12.81
N PRO A 176 3.78 15.61 14.08
CA PRO A 176 2.73 15.77 15.09
C PRO A 176 2.27 17.22 15.31
N GLU A 177 3.17 18.18 15.08
CA GLU A 177 2.94 19.62 15.22
C GLU A 177 2.40 20.26 13.92
N ASP A 178 2.28 19.51 12.82
CA ASP A 178 1.84 20.05 11.53
C ASP A 178 0.42 20.60 11.61
N ASN A 179 0.27 21.82 11.08
CA ASN A 179 -1.01 22.49 10.95
C ASN A 179 -1.15 23.00 9.50
N HIS A 180 -1.96 22.32 8.69
CA HIS A 180 -2.21 22.68 7.30
C HIS A 180 -3.68 22.47 6.93
N THR A 181 -4.15 23.20 5.94
CA THR A 181 -5.57 23.22 5.54
C THR A 181 -5.93 22.16 4.50
N THR A 182 -4.94 21.49 3.93
CA THR A 182 -5.13 20.49 2.85
C THR A 182 -4.41 19.20 3.18
N ASN A 183 -5.12 18.09 3.16
CA ASN A 183 -4.56 16.75 3.27
C ASN A 183 -4.43 16.14 1.88
N PHE A 184 -3.44 15.28 1.70
CA PHE A 184 -3.32 14.49 0.46
C PHE A 184 -4.54 13.58 0.28
N TRP A 185 -4.99 12.94 1.34
CA TRP A 185 -6.12 12.03 1.32
C TRP A 185 -7.45 12.78 1.55
N GLU A 186 -8.28 12.84 0.52
CA GLU A 186 -9.66 13.33 0.58
C GLU A 186 -10.59 12.16 0.89
N GLU A 187 -11.51 12.31 1.85
CA GLU A 187 -12.55 11.30 2.10
C GLU A 187 -13.55 11.31 0.94
N LEU A 188 -13.68 10.17 0.28
CA LEU A 188 -14.55 9.98 -0.88
C LEU A 188 -15.86 9.30 -0.51
N ASP A 189 -15.84 8.41 0.48
CA ASP A 189 -17.02 7.71 0.95
C ASP A 189 -16.84 7.16 2.37
N ASP A 190 -17.94 7.11 3.12
CA ASP A 190 -18.03 6.54 4.48
C ASP A 190 -19.34 5.77 4.62
N VAL A 191 -19.26 4.45 4.68
CA VAL A 191 -20.43 3.56 4.80
C VAL A 191 -20.37 2.79 6.09
N SER A 192 -21.38 2.97 6.93
CA SER A 192 -21.57 2.21 8.18
C SER A 192 -22.83 1.36 8.11
N TRP A 193 -22.82 0.19 8.76
CA TRP A 193 -23.94 -0.72 8.80
C TRP A 193 -24.02 -1.46 10.13
N SER A 194 -25.20 -2.03 10.43
CA SER A 194 -25.46 -2.83 11.63
C SER A 194 -25.73 -4.31 11.33
N SER A 195 -25.96 -4.66 10.07
CA SER A 195 -26.16 -6.04 9.60
C SER A 195 -26.16 -6.08 8.07
N GLY A 196 -26.03 -7.25 7.46
CA GLY A 196 -26.17 -7.43 6.01
C GLY A 196 -25.30 -8.54 5.44
N GLY A 197 -25.64 -9.02 4.26
CA GLY A 197 -24.85 -10.03 3.52
C GLY A 197 -23.92 -9.41 2.48
N THR A 198 -24.30 -8.26 1.93
CA THR A 198 -23.48 -7.47 0.98
C THR A 198 -23.57 -6.00 1.38
N ILE A 199 -22.43 -5.35 1.44
CA ILE A 199 -22.29 -3.93 1.75
C ILE A 199 -21.60 -3.27 0.57
N SER A 200 -22.17 -2.19 0.06
CA SER A 200 -21.64 -1.44 -1.08
C SER A 200 -21.36 0.01 -0.70
N SER A 201 -20.27 0.54 -1.23
CA SER A 201 -20.03 1.98 -1.21
C SER A 201 -21.04 2.72 -2.09
N ASN A 202 -21.19 4.01 -1.85
CA ASN A 202 -21.73 4.90 -2.86
C ASN A 202 -20.78 5.00 -4.06
N THR A 203 -21.25 5.60 -5.16
CA THR A 203 -20.37 5.96 -6.24
C THR A 203 -19.57 7.20 -5.84
N PHE A 204 -18.26 7.13 -5.91
CA PHE A 204 -17.36 8.22 -5.56
C PHE A 204 -16.56 8.71 -6.78
N THR A 205 -16.00 9.91 -6.66
CA THR A 205 -15.14 10.49 -7.70
C THR A 205 -13.89 9.65 -7.87
N ALA A 206 -13.56 9.29 -9.13
CA ALA A 206 -12.34 8.56 -9.42
C ALA A 206 -11.10 9.36 -9.02
N LYS A 207 -10.18 8.73 -8.34
CA LYS A 207 -8.86 9.27 -7.97
C LYS A 207 -7.78 8.28 -8.38
N LYS A 208 -6.56 8.77 -8.62
CA LYS A 208 -5.41 7.94 -9.02
C LYS A 208 -4.96 7.01 -7.90
N TYR A 209 -4.87 7.53 -6.69
CA TYR A 209 -4.54 6.77 -5.49
C TYR A 209 -5.79 6.59 -4.65
N LEU A 210 -6.09 5.36 -4.24
CA LEU A 210 -7.15 5.07 -3.29
C LEU A 210 -6.56 4.40 -2.07
N TRP A 211 -7.10 4.77 -0.92
CA TRP A 211 -6.84 4.15 0.37
C TRP A 211 -8.18 3.70 0.95
N VAL A 212 -8.35 2.40 1.13
CA VAL A 212 -9.59 1.80 1.64
C VAL A 212 -9.31 1.17 2.98
N GLN A 213 -9.99 1.62 4.00
CA GLN A 213 -9.94 1.04 5.33
C GLN A 213 -11.32 0.62 5.78
N GLY A 214 -11.39 -0.39 6.61
CA GLY A 214 -12.65 -0.77 7.23
C GLY A 214 -12.45 -1.77 8.35
N TRP A 215 -13.52 -1.90 9.08
CA TRP A 215 -13.69 -2.95 10.07
C TRP A 215 -15.10 -3.53 9.98
N TYR A 216 -15.24 -4.77 10.34
CA TYR A 216 -16.54 -5.42 10.43
C TYR A 216 -16.52 -6.56 11.44
N THR A 217 -17.71 -6.94 11.89
CA THR A 217 -17.94 -8.16 12.65
C THR A 217 -18.69 -9.17 11.78
N THR A 218 -18.49 -10.45 12.02
CA THR A 218 -19.18 -11.54 11.33
C THR A 218 -20.12 -12.26 12.29
N ASP A 219 -21.17 -12.88 11.75
CA ASP A 219 -22.02 -13.80 12.50
C ASP A 219 -21.33 -15.15 12.76
N ASN A 220 -22.04 -16.08 13.39
CA ASN A 220 -21.55 -17.42 13.70
C ASN A 220 -21.51 -18.37 12.49
N THR A 221 -21.55 -17.86 11.28
CA THR A 221 -21.51 -18.66 10.06
C THR A 221 -20.12 -18.62 9.43
N ASN A 222 -19.60 -19.79 9.08
CA ASN A 222 -18.33 -19.87 8.37
C ASN A 222 -18.47 -19.33 6.93
N GLY A 223 -17.65 -18.35 6.58
CA GLY A 223 -17.68 -17.76 5.24
C GLY A 223 -16.49 -16.83 4.96
N ASN A 224 -16.05 -16.82 3.71
CA ASN A 224 -15.05 -15.86 3.24
C ASN A 224 -15.68 -14.49 3.01
N VAL A 225 -14.89 -13.44 3.14
CA VAL A 225 -15.27 -12.09 2.73
C VAL A 225 -14.59 -11.73 1.41
N ARG A 226 -15.39 -11.30 0.46
CA ARG A 226 -15.04 -11.02 -0.93
C ARG A 226 -15.25 -9.55 -1.24
N MET A 227 -14.37 -8.97 -2.05
CA MET A 227 -14.50 -7.59 -2.53
C MET A 227 -14.59 -7.58 -4.05
N THR A 228 -15.47 -6.72 -4.59
CA THR A 228 -15.57 -6.42 -6.01
C THR A 228 -15.55 -4.92 -6.25
N PHE A 229 -15.17 -4.49 -7.44
CA PHE A 229 -15.11 -3.10 -7.84
C PHE A 229 -16.07 -2.83 -8.99
N ASN A 230 -16.73 -1.66 -8.99
CA ASN A 230 -17.63 -1.21 -10.05
C ASN A 230 -18.73 -2.21 -10.42
N GLY A 231 -19.14 -3.07 -9.48
CA GLY A 231 -20.10 -4.13 -9.73
C GLY A 231 -19.62 -5.25 -10.67
N ASP A 232 -18.31 -5.30 -10.97
CA ASP A 232 -17.73 -6.33 -11.83
C ASP A 232 -17.64 -7.68 -11.09
N ASN A 233 -18.49 -8.63 -11.51
CA ASN A 233 -18.52 -10.00 -11.03
C ASN A 233 -17.98 -10.99 -12.09
N THR A 234 -17.23 -10.50 -13.07
CA THR A 234 -16.58 -11.35 -14.09
C THR A 234 -15.22 -11.83 -13.60
N SER A 235 -14.59 -12.74 -14.34
CA SER A 235 -13.26 -13.26 -14.01
C SER A 235 -12.16 -12.23 -14.27
N SER A 236 -12.23 -11.09 -13.56
CA SER A 236 -11.35 -9.92 -13.74
C SER A 236 -10.29 -9.78 -12.66
N TYR A 237 -10.18 -10.73 -11.73
CA TYR A 237 -9.31 -10.60 -10.55
C TYR A 237 -8.25 -11.68 -10.50
N ALA A 238 -7.03 -11.31 -10.12
CA ALA A 238 -5.94 -12.23 -9.80
C ALA A 238 -5.33 -11.88 -8.44
N MET A 239 -4.97 -12.89 -7.68
CA MET A 239 -4.61 -12.73 -6.26
C MET A 239 -3.36 -13.52 -5.90
N ARG A 240 -2.57 -12.92 -5.01
CA ARG A 240 -1.58 -13.60 -4.17
C ARG A 240 -1.78 -13.12 -2.73
N TYR A 241 -1.95 -14.06 -1.82
CA TYR A 241 -2.18 -13.74 -0.41
C TYR A 241 -1.62 -14.85 0.49
N ASN A 242 -1.38 -14.54 1.75
CA ASN A 242 -1.16 -15.55 2.79
C ASN A 242 -2.11 -15.35 3.96
N THR A 243 -2.29 -16.40 4.73
CA THR A 243 -3.09 -16.41 5.96
C THR A 243 -2.21 -16.84 7.12
N GLY A 244 -2.21 -16.05 8.20
CA GLY A 244 -1.47 -16.38 9.43
C GLY A 244 0.06 -16.48 9.26
N GLY A 245 0.62 -15.90 8.19
CA GLY A 245 2.06 -16.01 7.90
C GLY A 245 2.46 -17.34 7.23
N GLY A 246 1.49 -18.15 6.80
CA GLY A 246 1.71 -19.36 6.00
C GLY A 246 2.25 -19.07 4.62
N SER A 247 2.39 -20.11 3.78
CA SER A 247 2.80 -19.97 2.38
C SER A 247 1.81 -19.12 1.60
N ASP A 248 2.30 -18.42 0.57
CA ASP A 248 1.43 -17.66 -0.32
C ASP A 248 0.55 -18.60 -1.14
N GLU A 249 -0.73 -18.29 -1.17
CA GLU A 249 -1.71 -18.88 -2.08
C GLU A 249 -1.91 -17.97 -3.29
N VAL A 250 -2.24 -18.55 -4.43
CA VAL A 250 -2.48 -17.82 -5.68
C VAL A 250 -3.78 -18.25 -6.32
N VAL A 251 -4.53 -17.27 -6.81
CA VAL A 251 -5.77 -17.49 -7.57
C VAL A 251 -5.75 -16.60 -8.81
N ASN A 252 -5.94 -17.20 -9.97
CA ASN A 252 -6.09 -16.51 -11.24
C ASN A 252 -7.54 -16.60 -11.71
N SER A 253 -7.99 -15.65 -12.49
CA SER A 253 -9.35 -15.66 -13.07
C SER A 253 -10.48 -15.76 -12.03
N SER A 254 -10.35 -15.04 -10.92
CA SER A 254 -11.41 -14.94 -9.91
C SER A 254 -12.44 -13.88 -10.28
N THR A 255 -13.66 -14.03 -9.75
CA THR A 255 -14.74 -13.04 -9.89
C THR A 255 -14.77 -12.03 -8.72
N TYR A 256 -13.80 -12.08 -7.81
CA TYR A 256 -13.68 -11.23 -6.62
C TYR A 256 -12.26 -11.28 -6.06
N LEU A 257 -11.95 -10.38 -5.13
CA LEU A 257 -10.77 -10.43 -4.26
C LEU A 257 -11.18 -10.96 -2.88
N TYR A 258 -10.28 -11.65 -2.19
CA TYR A 258 -10.49 -11.98 -0.78
C TYR A 258 -10.09 -10.80 0.12
N VAL A 259 -11.04 -10.29 0.91
CA VAL A 259 -10.72 -9.46 2.08
C VAL A 259 -10.29 -10.36 3.22
N GLN A 260 -10.93 -11.53 3.33
CA GLN A 260 -10.65 -12.51 4.36
C GLN A 260 -10.88 -13.92 3.83
N VAL A 261 -9.95 -14.81 4.12
CA VAL A 261 -10.01 -16.24 3.80
C VAL A 261 -10.03 -17.03 5.11
N GLY A 262 -10.87 -18.05 5.15
CA GLY A 262 -10.95 -18.95 6.29
C GLY A 262 -12.16 -18.70 7.18
N GLY A 263 -12.53 -19.75 7.88
CA GLY A 263 -13.75 -19.91 8.63
C GLY A 263 -13.86 -19.01 9.84
N ASP A 264 -14.49 -17.89 9.65
CA ASP A 264 -14.52 -16.85 10.66
C ASP A 264 -15.93 -16.64 11.17
N GLN A 265 -16.14 -17.28 12.30
CA GLN A 265 -17.36 -17.17 13.08
C GLN A 265 -17.12 -16.16 14.21
N ASN A 266 -18.02 -15.20 14.36
CA ASN A 266 -17.99 -14.19 15.42
C ASN A 266 -16.67 -13.39 15.52
N ASN A 267 -16.05 -13.09 14.38
CA ASN A 267 -14.77 -12.37 14.35
C ASN A 267 -14.97 -10.88 14.11
N THR A 268 -14.05 -10.10 14.67
CA THR A 268 -13.82 -8.72 14.30
C THR A 268 -12.63 -8.66 13.35
N VAL A 269 -12.79 -8.01 12.23
CA VAL A 269 -11.78 -7.86 11.19
C VAL A 269 -11.49 -6.39 10.98
N PHE A 270 -10.22 -6.04 10.88
CA PHE A 270 -9.75 -4.75 10.38
C PHE A 270 -8.97 -4.98 9.10
N PHE A 271 -9.23 -4.18 8.07
CA PHE A 271 -8.53 -4.26 6.79
C PHE A 271 -8.06 -2.89 6.30
N ASN A 272 -6.99 -2.91 5.50
CA ASN A 272 -6.34 -1.73 4.97
C ASN A 272 -5.75 -2.03 3.59
N TYR A 273 -6.20 -1.31 2.54
CA TYR A 273 -5.78 -1.49 1.16
C TYR A 273 -5.34 -0.18 0.54
N PHE A 274 -4.21 -0.21 -0.17
CA PHE A 274 -3.77 0.85 -1.07
C PHE A 274 -3.91 0.39 -2.51
N ILE A 275 -4.45 1.23 -3.36
CA ILE A 275 -4.78 0.91 -4.75
C ILE A 275 -4.20 1.98 -5.65
N ILE A 276 -3.43 1.57 -6.66
CA ILE A 276 -3.15 2.43 -7.80
C ILE A 276 -4.25 2.24 -8.83
N ASN A 277 -5.02 3.30 -9.05
CA ASN A 277 -6.26 3.32 -9.83
C ASN A 277 -6.10 4.08 -11.15
N ASN A 278 -5.02 3.78 -11.89
CA ASN A 278 -4.76 4.41 -13.18
C ASN A 278 -5.91 4.18 -14.17
N ALA A 279 -6.28 5.22 -14.91
CA ALA A 279 -7.18 5.07 -16.05
C ALA A 279 -6.53 4.20 -17.14
N SER A 280 -7.35 3.44 -17.85
CA SER A 280 -6.95 2.59 -18.98
C SER A 280 -5.85 1.55 -18.68
N ALA A 281 -5.67 1.20 -17.41
CA ALA A 281 -4.69 0.20 -16.95
C ALA A 281 -5.29 -0.73 -15.91
N GLU A 282 -4.67 -1.88 -15.70
CA GLU A 282 -4.95 -2.78 -14.58
C GLU A 282 -4.71 -2.04 -13.26
N LYS A 283 -5.51 -2.37 -12.23
CA LYS A 283 -5.35 -1.82 -10.88
C LYS A 283 -4.49 -2.76 -10.05
N LEU A 284 -3.54 -2.20 -9.32
CA LEU A 284 -2.70 -2.95 -8.41
C LEU A 284 -3.06 -2.58 -6.97
N ILE A 285 -3.23 -3.60 -6.14
CA ILE A 285 -3.73 -3.44 -4.77
C ILE A 285 -2.76 -4.11 -3.80
N ILE A 286 -2.32 -3.35 -2.80
CA ILE A 286 -1.55 -3.84 -1.66
C ILE A 286 -2.48 -3.87 -0.47
N GLY A 287 -2.65 -5.03 0.17
CA GLY A 287 -3.59 -5.20 1.26
C GLY A 287 -3.02 -5.89 2.48
N ARG A 288 -3.59 -5.52 3.62
CA ARG A 288 -3.40 -6.22 4.90
C ARG A 288 -4.72 -6.25 5.65
N ASN A 289 -4.96 -7.36 6.32
CA ASN A 289 -6.02 -7.44 7.31
C ASN A 289 -5.57 -8.22 8.54
N ASN A 290 -6.25 -7.95 9.63
CA ASN A 290 -6.10 -8.66 10.89
C ASN A 290 -7.47 -9.06 11.40
N LEU A 291 -7.56 -10.25 11.95
CA LEU A 291 -8.78 -10.71 12.61
C LEU A 291 -8.45 -11.33 13.98
N ASN A 292 -9.40 -11.23 14.88
CA ASN A 292 -9.17 -11.68 16.26
C ASN A 292 -9.17 -13.21 16.42
N ASN A 293 -9.58 -13.98 15.38
CA ASN A 293 -9.64 -15.44 15.36
C ASN A 293 -10.59 -16.05 16.42
N THR A 294 -10.37 -15.75 17.66
CA THR A 294 -11.21 -16.12 18.81
C THR A 294 -11.03 -15.08 19.90
N ALA A 295 -12.06 -14.75 20.63
CA ALA A 295 -11.97 -13.77 21.71
C ALA A 295 -11.02 -14.22 22.84
N GLY A 296 -10.39 -13.26 23.47
CA GLY A 296 -9.52 -13.44 24.63
C GLY A 296 -8.04 -13.47 24.31
N ALA A 297 -7.22 -13.02 25.27
CA ALA A 297 -5.78 -12.86 25.12
C ALA A 297 -5.00 -14.18 24.96
N GLY A 298 -5.63 -15.32 25.19
CA GLY A 298 -5.03 -16.66 24.99
C GLY A 298 -5.00 -17.10 23.51
N ASN A 299 -5.60 -16.33 22.60
CA ASN A 299 -5.69 -16.65 21.19
C ASN A 299 -4.91 -15.64 20.35
N ILE A 300 -4.09 -16.13 19.43
CA ILE A 300 -3.31 -15.28 18.55
C ILE A 300 -4.19 -14.73 17.42
N PRO A 301 -4.07 -13.44 17.06
CA PRO A 301 -4.76 -12.90 15.89
C PRO A 301 -4.20 -13.50 14.59
N ILE A 302 -5.05 -13.59 13.57
CA ILE A 302 -4.62 -13.96 12.23
C ILE A 302 -4.30 -12.69 11.46
N ARG A 303 -3.14 -12.68 10.81
CA ARG A 303 -2.69 -11.64 9.89
C ARG A 303 -2.72 -12.19 8.47
N ASN A 304 -3.33 -11.43 7.56
CA ASN A 304 -3.27 -11.71 6.13
C ASN A 304 -2.55 -10.58 5.40
N GLU A 305 -1.70 -10.94 4.46
CA GLU A 305 -1.01 -10.01 3.56
C GLU A 305 -1.35 -10.38 2.12
N SER A 306 -1.64 -9.39 1.31
CA SER A 306 -2.14 -9.61 -0.04
C SER A 306 -1.57 -8.63 -1.06
N ALA A 307 -1.44 -9.13 -2.28
CA ALA A 307 -1.19 -8.38 -3.49
C ALA A 307 -2.20 -8.82 -4.54
N TYR A 308 -2.99 -7.90 -5.07
CA TYR A 308 -4.10 -8.20 -5.94
C TYR A 308 -4.06 -7.38 -7.21
N LYS A 309 -4.59 -7.95 -8.28
CA LYS A 309 -4.83 -7.28 -9.56
C LYS A 309 -6.31 -7.28 -9.87
N TYR A 310 -6.78 -6.15 -10.37
CA TYR A 310 -8.06 -6.02 -11.03
C TYR A 310 -7.81 -5.58 -12.46
N THR A 311 -8.19 -6.41 -13.43
CA THR A 311 -7.88 -6.19 -14.86
C THR A 311 -8.84 -5.26 -15.56
N GLY A 312 -9.91 -4.81 -14.88
CA GLY A 312 -10.80 -3.77 -15.40
C GLY A 312 -10.02 -2.47 -15.67
N THR A 313 -10.15 -1.92 -16.86
CA THR A 313 -9.41 -0.72 -17.29
C THR A 313 -10.05 0.59 -16.86
N ALA A 314 -11.36 0.60 -16.60
CA ALA A 314 -12.03 1.76 -16.01
C ALA A 314 -11.51 2.02 -14.59
N GLN A 315 -11.42 3.29 -14.19
CA GLN A 315 -11.09 3.62 -12.82
C GLN A 315 -12.17 3.10 -11.85
N ILE A 316 -11.74 2.67 -10.67
CA ILE A 316 -12.64 2.26 -9.59
C ILE A 316 -13.33 3.51 -9.06
N THR A 317 -14.66 3.46 -9.01
CA THR A 317 -15.55 4.49 -8.48
C THR A 317 -16.56 3.93 -7.47
N SER A 318 -16.56 2.62 -7.26
CA SER A 318 -17.35 1.98 -6.21
C SER A 318 -16.72 0.64 -5.82
N LEU A 319 -17.04 0.16 -4.64
CA LEU A 319 -16.65 -1.17 -4.17
C LEU A 319 -17.80 -1.83 -3.38
N SER A 320 -17.78 -3.15 -3.35
CA SER A 320 -18.70 -3.93 -2.52
C SER A 320 -17.92 -5.01 -1.79
N ILE A 321 -18.30 -5.28 -0.53
CA ILE A 321 -17.86 -6.46 0.20
C ILE A 321 -19.06 -7.39 0.42
N ALA A 322 -18.87 -8.69 0.19
CA ALA A 322 -19.92 -9.68 0.38
C ALA A 322 -19.37 -10.91 1.10
N ARG A 323 -20.16 -11.50 1.96
CA ARG A 323 -19.86 -12.81 2.54
C ARG A 323 -20.23 -13.92 1.57
N SER A 324 -19.44 -15.00 1.55
CA SER A 324 -19.78 -16.21 0.78
C SER A 324 -20.93 -17.00 1.43
N SER A 325 -21.10 -16.87 2.72
CA SER A 325 -22.20 -17.41 3.54
C SER A 325 -22.31 -16.62 4.83
N GLY A 326 -23.52 -16.58 5.42
CA GLY A 326 -23.81 -15.81 6.61
C GLY A 326 -23.93 -14.31 6.34
N SER A 327 -23.92 -13.54 7.42
CA SER A 327 -24.11 -12.08 7.40
C SER A 327 -23.01 -11.36 8.17
N TYR A 328 -22.83 -10.08 7.86
CA TYR A 328 -22.11 -9.16 8.73
C TYR A 328 -22.97 -8.82 9.96
N GLY A 329 -22.30 -8.60 11.08
CA GLY A 329 -22.85 -7.76 12.14
C GLY A 329 -22.64 -6.28 11.77
N SER A 330 -22.11 -5.48 12.69
CA SER A 330 -21.78 -4.08 12.42
C SER A 330 -20.45 -3.92 11.70
N GLY A 331 -20.26 -2.76 11.05
CA GLY A 331 -19.02 -2.40 10.42
C GLY A 331 -19.03 -1.02 9.80
N GLN A 332 -17.87 -0.64 9.27
CA GLN A 332 -17.65 0.59 8.54
C GLN A 332 -16.58 0.40 7.46
N ILE A 333 -16.77 1.02 6.32
CA ILE A 333 -15.77 1.18 5.27
C ILE A 333 -15.61 2.66 5.00
N LYS A 334 -14.36 3.12 4.98
CA LYS A 334 -13.99 4.44 4.50
C LYS A 334 -13.11 4.33 3.28
N VAL A 335 -13.35 5.21 2.33
CA VAL A 335 -12.57 5.34 1.10
C VAL A 335 -12.00 6.74 1.03
N TRP A 336 -10.68 6.82 0.96
CA TRP A 336 -9.96 8.06 0.69
C TRP A 336 -9.28 7.99 -0.67
N GLY A 337 -9.06 9.14 -1.29
CA GLY A 337 -8.36 9.21 -2.56
C GLY A 337 -7.60 10.49 -2.78
N SER A 338 -6.69 10.43 -3.75
CA SER A 338 -5.92 11.57 -4.26
C SER A 338 -5.50 11.35 -5.71
N ASN A 339 -5.14 12.43 -6.39
CA ASN A 339 -4.62 12.40 -7.77
C ASN A 339 -3.12 12.60 -7.81
#